data_148593ebea607f5c466efb761e944fe2
#
_entry.id   148593ebea607f5c466efb761e944fe2
#
_cell.length_a   1.000
_cell.length_b   1.000
_cell.length_c   1.000
_cell.angle_alpha   90.00
_cell.angle_beta   90.00
_cell.angle_gamma   90.00
#
_symmetry.space_group_name_H-M   'P 1'
#
loop_
_entity.id
_entity.type
_entity.pdbx_description
1 polymer ?
#
loop_
_entity_poly.entity_id
_entity_poly.type
_entity_poly.pdbx_seq_one_letter_code
_entity_poly.pdbx_strand_id
1 'polypeptide(L)'
;KKIGSFTFRCVFFCLLIWLIFHKDYKAIYETIRTIRLRDFILLLFLGNLYLCFGAAAFYILVRKYHSEFTYRQALKTVYLGIFGNIAAFSLGSVPLRTYYLHTLGIEAGESISFINIDYMLHKLSVLLCNTLMLLFMGNWLLSGSGKMKQYLLIGYGFYAVVIFGLAGIVFSEFIYKRICFLILLLPDKGKWRKGKNICRHHLRIMHQSGNKIKTEKRNMIKMITF
;
A
#
# COMPACT_ATOMS: atom_id res chain seq x y z
N LYS A 1 -30.18 -12.97 14.23
CA LYS A 1 -29.12 -11.99 14.66
C LYS A 1 -28.16 -11.57 13.52
N LYS A 2 -27.88 -12.40 12.49
CA LYS A 2 -26.98 -12.05 11.37
C LYS A 2 -27.59 -11.07 10.37
N ILE A 3 -28.91 -11.13 10.12
CA ILE A 3 -29.61 -10.26 9.16
C ILE A 3 -29.65 -8.81 9.65
N GLY A 4 -29.96 -8.58 10.93
CA GLY A 4 -29.97 -7.22 11.50
C GLY A 4 -28.64 -6.51 11.49
N SER A 5 -27.50 -7.25 11.61
CA SER A 5 -26.16 -6.69 11.51
C SER A 5 -25.80 -6.31 10.08
N PHE A 6 -26.31 -7.03 9.08
CA PHE A 6 -26.09 -6.70 7.66
C PHE A 6 -26.90 -5.48 7.25
N THR A 7 -28.17 -5.43 7.60
CA THR A 7 -29.07 -4.29 7.33
C THR A 7 -28.55 -3.01 7.99
N PHE A 8 -28.09 -3.09 9.24
CA PHE A 8 -27.47 -1.95 9.93
C PHE A 8 -26.23 -1.42 9.22
N ARG A 9 -25.38 -2.31 8.71
CA ARG A 9 -24.19 -1.91 7.94
C ARG A 9 -24.56 -1.24 6.63
N CYS A 10 -25.54 -1.78 5.90
CA CYS A 10 -26.01 -1.18 4.66
C CYS A 10 -26.61 0.21 4.89
N VAL A 11 -27.47 0.37 5.91
CA VAL A 11 -28.08 1.65 6.28
C VAL A 11 -26.99 2.66 6.70
N PHE A 12 -26.04 2.23 7.52
CA PHE A 12 -24.91 3.08 7.94
C PHE A 12 -24.06 3.53 6.75
N PHE A 13 -23.81 2.63 5.79
CA PHE A 13 -23.06 2.94 4.58
C PHE A 13 -23.80 3.93 3.66
N CYS A 14 -25.10 3.72 3.47
CA CYS A 14 -25.94 4.66 2.72
C CYS A 14 -26.01 6.03 3.41
N LEU A 15 -26.06 6.06 4.72
CA LEU A 15 -26.08 7.29 5.52
C LEU A 15 -24.75 8.03 5.43
N LEU A 16 -23.62 7.32 5.45
CA LEU A 16 -22.29 7.93 5.21
C LEU A 16 -22.17 8.49 3.81
N ILE A 17 -22.58 7.75 2.78
CA ILE A 17 -22.58 8.22 1.40
C ILE A 17 -23.46 9.47 1.28
N TRP A 18 -24.67 9.44 1.83
CA TRP A 18 -25.58 10.58 1.83
C TRP A 18 -24.96 11.79 2.54
N LEU A 19 -24.31 11.62 3.69
CA LEU A 19 -23.70 12.67 4.49
C LEU A 19 -22.51 13.32 3.79
N ILE A 20 -21.70 12.52 3.06
CA ILE A 20 -20.56 13.01 2.27
C ILE A 20 -21.05 13.78 1.04
N PHE A 21 -22.04 13.24 0.32
CA PHE A 21 -22.49 13.80 -0.96
C PHE A 21 -23.55 14.90 -0.80
N HIS A 22 -24.25 14.97 0.32
CA HIS A 22 -25.36 15.91 0.49
C HIS A 22 -24.93 17.39 0.45
N LYS A 23 -23.73 17.73 0.96
CA LYS A 23 -23.24 19.10 0.94
C LYS A 23 -22.70 19.54 -0.42
N ASP A 24 -22.00 18.65 -1.11
CA ASP A 24 -21.27 18.96 -2.33
C ASP A 24 -21.89 18.37 -3.60
N TYR A 25 -23.08 17.77 -3.47
CA TYR A 25 -23.77 17.10 -4.58
C TYR A 25 -23.88 17.97 -5.84
N LYS A 26 -24.27 19.23 -5.70
CA LYS A 26 -24.41 20.16 -6.85
C LYS A 26 -23.05 20.43 -7.50
N ALA A 27 -22.01 20.69 -6.71
CA ALA A 27 -20.67 20.93 -7.21
C ALA A 27 -20.08 19.69 -7.90
N ILE A 28 -20.29 18.52 -7.30
CA ILE A 28 -19.87 17.22 -7.88
C ILE A 28 -20.62 16.98 -9.19
N TYR A 29 -21.94 17.18 -9.22
CA TYR A 29 -22.76 16.99 -10.42
C TYR A 29 -22.34 17.93 -11.55
N GLU A 30 -22.14 19.22 -11.25
CA GLU A 30 -21.65 20.21 -12.22
C GLU A 30 -20.25 19.83 -12.73
N THR A 31 -19.34 19.42 -11.85
CA THR A 31 -18.01 18.97 -12.23
C THR A 31 -18.06 17.76 -13.16
N ILE A 32 -18.87 16.74 -12.83
CA ILE A 32 -19.04 15.55 -13.68
C ILE A 32 -19.60 15.94 -15.04
N ARG A 33 -20.56 16.88 -15.09
CA ARG A 33 -21.16 17.35 -16.35
C ARG A 33 -20.20 18.15 -17.23
N THR A 34 -19.21 18.82 -16.63
CA THR A 34 -18.19 19.61 -17.34
C THR A 34 -17.00 18.77 -17.81
N ILE A 35 -16.79 17.58 -17.27
CA ILE A 35 -15.72 16.67 -17.70
C ILE A 35 -16.02 16.21 -19.13
N ARG A 36 -15.09 16.46 -20.04
CA ARG A 36 -15.19 15.95 -21.40
C ARG A 36 -15.04 14.44 -21.39
N LEU A 37 -15.89 13.73 -22.14
CA LEU A 37 -15.85 12.27 -22.26
C LEU A 37 -14.43 11.76 -22.60
N ARG A 38 -13.70 12.48 -23.43
CA ARG A 38 -12.30 12.18 -23.77
C ARG A 38 -11.40 12.16 -22.54
N ASP A 39 -11.53 13.14 -21.66
CA ASP A 39 -10.67 13.27 -20.48
C ASP A 39 -11.03 12.18 -19.45
N PHE A 40 -12.30 11.82 -19.34
CA PHE A 40 -12.76 10.69 -18.52
C PHE A 40 -12.19 9.35 -19.03
N ILE A 41 -12.26 9.09 -20.35
CA ILE A 41 -11.69 7.88 -20.95
C ILE A 41 -10.18 7.85 -20.76
N LEU A 42 -9.49 8.99 -20.92
CA LEU A 42 -8.06 9.09 -20.69
C LEU A 42 -7.68 8.75 -19.23
N LEU A 43 -8.43 9.27 -18.26
CA LEU A 43 -8.21 8.95 -16.84
C LEU A 43 -8.41 7.46 -16.55
N LEU A 44 -9.47 6.86 -17.10
CA LEU A 44 -9.71 5.41 -16.97
C LEU A 44 -8.56 4.61 -17.59
N PHE A 45 -8.10 5.00 -18.77
CA PHE A 45 -6.99 4.34 -19.45
C PHE A 45 -5.70 4.43 -18.64
N LEU A 46 -5.33 5.63 -18.17
CA LEU A 46 -4.14 5.86 -17.36
C LEU A 46 -4.21 5.09 -16.03
N GLY A 47 -5.39 5.06 -15.38
CA GLY A 47 -5.61 4.28 -14.17
C GLY A 47 -5.40 2.79 -14.38
N ASN A 48 -5.95 2.22 -15.47
CA ASN A 48 -5.72 0.81 -15.80
C ASN A 48 -4.28 0.53 -16.20
N LEU A 49 -3.64 1.42 -16.94
CA LEU A 49 -2.23 1.32 -17.31
C LEU A 49 -1.34 1.27 -16.06
N TYR A 50 -1.60 2.12 -15.07
CA TYR A 50 -0.92 2.09 -13.78
C TYR A 50 -1.06 0.72 -13.09
N LEU A 51 -2.27 0.13 -13.08
CA LEU A 51 -2.51 -1.19 -12.51
C LEU A 51 -1.77 -2.30 -13.26
N CYS A 52 -1.69 -2.20 -14.58
CA CYS A 52 -0.92 -3.14 -15.41
C CYS A 52 0.57 -3.09 -15.07
N PHE A 53 1.16 -1.91 -14.88
CA PHE A 53 2.55 -1.78 -14.46
C PHE A 53 2.77 -2.33 -13.03
N GLY A 54 1.84 -2.06 -12.10
CA GLY A 54 1.89 -2.65 -10.76
C GLY A 54 1.82 -4.17 -10.80
N ALA A 55 0.96 -4.74 -11.65
CA ALA A 55 0.87 -6.18 -11.85
C ALA A 55 2.14 -6.75 -12.50
N ALA A 56 2.79 -6.03 -13.41
CA ALA A 56 4.06 -6.45 -14.01
C ALA A 56 5.18 -6.51 -12.95
N ALA A 57 5.28 -5.50 -12.10
CA ALA A 57 6.23 -5.49 -10.99
C ALA A 57 6.00 -6.65 -10.02
N PHE A 58 4.74 -6.88 -9.63
CA PHE A 58 4.36 -8.00 -8.77
C PHE A 58 4.63 -9.36 -9.43
N TYR A 59 4.37 -9.49 -10.73
CA TYR A 59 4.67 -10.68 -11.52
C TYR A 59 6.16 -11.02 -11.51
N ILE A 60 7.03 -10.06 -11.78
CA ILE A 60 8.49 -10.24 -11.77
C ILE A 60 8.95 -10.70 -10.39
N LEU A 61 8.40 -10.09 -9.33
CA LEU A 61 8.73 -10.44 -7.95
C LEU A 61 8.37 -11.89 -7.61
N VAL A 62 7.13 -12.32 -7.89
CA VAL A 62 6.65 -13.67 -7.51
C VAL A 62 7.24 -14.75 -8.43
N ARG A 63 7.33 -14.49 -9.74
CA ARG A 63 7.85 -15.46 -10.71
C ARG A 63 9.28 -15.89 -10.44
N LYS A 64 10.07 -15.03 -9.80
CA LYS A 64 11.44 -15.38 -9.39
C LYS A 64 11.48 -16.59 -8.45
N TYR A 65 10.42 -16.82 -7.68
CA TYR A 65 10.31 -17.91 -6.70
C TYR A 65 9.36 -19.02 -7.15
N HIS A 66 8.35 -18.66 -7.96
CA HIS A 66 7.32 -19.55 -8.48
C HIS A 66 7.25 -19.39 -10.01
N SER A 67 7.99 -20.21 -10.73
CA SER A 67 8.14 -20.16 -12.20
C SER A 67 6.81 -20.27 -12.96
N GLU A 68 5.83 -20.97 -12.40
CA GLU A 68 4.50 -21.18 -13.00
C GLU A 68 3.55 -19.97 -12.81
N PHE A 69 3.94 -18.98 -12.00
CA PHE A 69 3.12 -17.80 -11.77
C PHE A 69 3.01 -16.96 -13.04
N THR A 70 1.78 -16.66 -13.46
CA THR A 70 1.50 -15.96 -14.71
C THR A 70 1.16 -14.49 -14.49
N TYR A 71 1.36 -13.66 -15.52
CA TYR A 71 0.98 -12.23 -15.48
C TYR A 71 -0.53 -12.02 -15.21
N ARG A 72 -1.40 -12.92 -15.73
CA ARG A 72 -2.85 -12.87 -15.47
C ARG A 72 -3.15 -13.07 -13.98
N GLN A 73 -2.42 -13.95 -13.31
CA GLN A 73 -2.57 -14.16 -11.86
C GLN A 73 -2.08 -12.94 -11.06
N ALA A 74 -0.99 -12.30 -11.49
CA ALA A 74 -0.52 -11.06 -10.90
C ALA A 74 -1.56 -9.93 -11.03
N LEU A 75 -2.12 -9.78 -12.23
CA LEU A 75 -3.16 -8.79 -12.51
C LEU A 75 -4.39 -9.01 -11.61
N LYS A 76 -4.88 -10.25 -11.50
CA LYS A 76 -5.98 -10.61 -10.59
C LYS A 76 -5.63 -10.27 -9.14
N THR A 77 -4.40 -10.56 -8.70
CA THR A 77 -3.93 -10.26 -7.34
C THR A 77 -3.98 -8.75 -7.05
N VAL A 78 -3.56 -7.91 -8.01
CA VAL A 78 -3.59 -6.45 -7.85
C VAL A 78 -5.04 -5.94 -7.80
N TYR A 79 -5.92 -6.38 -8.71
CA TYR A 79 -7.33 -5.98 -8.68
C TYR A 79 -8.05 -6.43 -7.40
N LEU A 80 -7.78 -7.65 -6.92
CA LEU A 80 -8.30 -8.13 -5.65
C LEU A 80 -7.81 -7.27 -4.47
N GLY A 81 -6.58 -6.78 -4.53
CA GLY A 81 -6.05 -5.85 -3.54
C GLY A 81 -6.85 -4.53 -3.48
N ILE A 82 -7.14 -3.94 -4.64
CA ILE A 82 -7.94 -2.72 -4.74
C ILE A 82 -9.36 -2.96 -4.24
N PHE A 83 -9.99 -4.03 -4.73
CA PHE A 83 -11.32 -4.42 -4.27
C PHE A 83 -11.36 -4.62 -2.75
N GLY A 84 -10.37 -5.31 -2.19
CA GLY A 84 -10.26 -5.51 -0.75
C GLY A 84 -10.12 -4.21 0.03
N ASN A 85 -9.35 -3.25 -0.49
CA ASN A 85 -9.21 -1.93 0.13
C ASN A 85 -10.52 -1.14 0.13
N ILE A 86 -11.26 -1.19 -0.97
CA ILE A 86 -12.58 -0.51 -1.06
C ILE A 86 -13.59 -1.20 -0.15
N ALA A 87 -13.68 -2.54 -0.20
CA ALA A 87 -14.69 -3.31 0.53
C ALA A 87 -14.47 -3.31 2.06
N ALA A 88 -13.23 -3.19 2.53
CA ALA A 88 -12.87 -3.27 3.95
C ALA A 88 -12.05 -2.09 4.45
N PHE A 89 -12.32 -0.87 3.96
CA PHE A 89 -11.69 0.38 4.43
C PHE A 89 -10.17 0.28 4.56
N SER A 90 -9.50 -0.11 3.48
CA SER A 90 -8.04 -0.27 3.36
C SER A 90 -7.43 -1.46 4.12
N LEU A 91 -8.21 -2.24 4.86
CA LEU A 91 -7.72 -3.40 5.62
C LEU A 91 -7.84 -4.73 4.85
N GLY A 92 -8.62 -4.77 3.77
CA GLY A 92 -8.95 -6.01 3.04
C GLY A 92 -7.94 -6.45 2.00
N SER A 93 -7.00 -5.58 1.59
CA SER A 93 -6.05 -5.90 0.52
C SER A 93 -5.17 -7.10 0.84
N VAL A 94 -4.51 -7.08 2.01
CA VAL A 94 -3.58 -8.14 2.40
C VAL A 94 -4.27 -9.49 2.55
N PRO A 95 -5.38 -9.63 3.33
CA PRO A 95 -6.06 -10.91 3.48
C PRO A 95 -6.57 -11.47 2.15
N LEU A 96 -7.15 -10.63 1.28
CA LEU A 96 -7.76 -11.08 0.03
C LEU A 96 -6.70 -11.52 -0.98
N ARG A 97 -5.61 -10.78 -1.09
CA ARG A 97 -4.44 -11.15 -1.92
C ARG A 97 -3.78 -12.42 -1.41
N THR A 98 -3.57 -12.55 -0.09
CA THR A 98 -3.00 -13.74 0.53
C THR A 98 -3.87 -14.97 0.28
N TYR A 99 -5.20 -14.85 0.47
CA TYR A 99 -6.12 -15.94 0.18
C TYR A 99 -6.02 -16.39 -1.28
N TYR A 100 -6.03 -15.45 -2.23
CA TYR A 100 -5.92 -15.78 -3.65
C TYR A 100 -4.58 -16.46 -3.98
N LEU A 101 -3.46 -15.96 -3.49
CA LEU A 101 -2.14 -16.58 -3.70
C LEU A 101 -2.08 -17.97 -3.08
N HIS A 102 -2.74 -18.18 -1.94
CA HIS A 102 -2.84 -19.51 -1.32
C HIS A 102 -3.63 -20.50 -2.19
N THR A 103 -4.69 -20.06 -2.88
CA THR A 103 -5.41 -20.92 -3.85
C THR A 103 -4.55 -21.32 -5.07
N LEU A 104 -3.46 -20.60 -5.31
CA LEU A 104 -2.46 -20.92 -6.36
C LEU A 104 -1.32 -21.80 -5.83
N GLY A 105 -1.41 -22.29 -4.59
CA GLY A 105 -0.39 -23.16 -3.98
C GLY A 105 0.77 -22.43 -3.31
N ILE A 106 0.72 -21.07 -3.21
CA ILE A 106 1.76 -20.29 -2.52
C ILE A 106 1.45 -20.25 -1.03
N GLU A 107 2.42 -20.57 -0.18
CA GLU A 107 2.23 -20.56 1.27
C GLU A 107 1.81 -19.18 1.78
N ALA A 108 0.91 -19.12 2.78
CA ALA A 108 0.36 -17.86 3.30
C ALA A 108 1.44 -16.92 3.85
N GLY A 109 2.46 -17.45 4.52
CA GLY A 109 3.58 -16.65 5.02
C GLY A 109 4.41 -16.01 3.91
N GLU A 110 4.64 -16.76 2.84
CA GLU A 110 5.35 -16.29 1.65
C GLU A 110 4.52 -15.27 0.87
N SER A 111 3.22 -15.51 0.72
CA SER A 111 2.27 -14.58 0.10
C SER A 111 2.27 -13.22 0.79
N ILE A 112 2.23 -13.19 2.13
CA ILE A 112 2.30 -11.96 2.93
C ILE A 112 3.65 -11.25 2.69
N SER A 113 4.74 -12.00 2.59
CA SER A 113 6.07 -11.44 2.31
C SER A 113 6.11 -10.74 0.95
N PHE A 114 5.60 -11.37 -0.11
CA PHE A 114 5.52 -10.76 -1.44
C PHE A 114 4.64 -9.49 -1.45
N ILE A 115 3.49 -9.52 -0.78
CA ILE A 115 2.59 -8.37 -0.69
C ILE A 115 3.26 -7.21 0.05
N ASN A 116 4.00 -7.48 1.13
CA ASN A 116 4.72 -6.45 1.88
C ASN A 116 5.85 -5.83 1.06
N ILE A 117 6.61 -6.64 0.31
CA ILE A 117 7.66 -6.15 -0.58
C ILE A 117 7.08 -5.26 -1.68
N ASP A 118 6.00 -5.72 -2.32
CA ASP A 118 5.27 -4.97 -3.34
C ASP A 118 4.79 -3.61 -2.79
N TYR A 119 4.20 -3.62 -1.60
CA TYR A 119 3.76 -2.40 -0.92
C TYR A 119 4.92 -1.43 -0.67
N MET A 120 6.06 -1.92 -0.20
CA MET A 120 7.26 -1.11 0.05
C MET A 120 7.81 -0.50 -1.23
N LEU A 121 7.95 -1.31 -2.30
CA LEU A 121 8.42 -0.85 -3.61
C LEU A 121 7.50 0.23 -4.17
N HIS A 122 6.18 0.02 -4.07
CA HIS A 122 5.19 0.99 -4.49
C HIS A 122 5.33 2.32 -3.74
N LYS A 123 5.45 2.29 -2.41
CA LYS A 123 5.61 3.49 -1.58
C LYS A 123 6.91 4.24 -1.89
N LEU A 124 7.99 3.50 -2.11
CA LEU A 124 9.28 4.08 -2.50
C LEU A 124 9.20 4.75 -3.88
N SER A 125 8.53 4.11 -4.84
CA SER A 125 8.31 4.69 -6.17
C SER A 125 7.51 5.98 -6.11
N VAL A 126 6.44 6.02 -5.31
CA VAL A 126 5.63 7.24 -5.09
C VAL A 126 6.48 8.35 -4.45
N LEU A 127 7.31 8.03 -3.46
CA LEU A 127 8.23 9.00 -2.86
C LEU A 127 9.21 9.57 -3.89
N LEU A 128 9.78 8.71 -4.72
CA LEU A 128 10.69 9.11 -5.81
C LEU A 128 10.00 10.04 -6.81
N CYS A 129 8.82 9.66 -7.30
CA CYS A 129 8.04 10.49 -8.22
C CYS A 129 7.69 11.86 -7.60
N ASN A 130 7.25 11.89 -6.34
CA ASN A 130 6.95 13.13 -5.64
C ASN A 130 8.20 14.01 -5.48
N THR A 131 9.35 13.40 -5.19
CA THR A 131 10.63 14.14 -5.09
C THR A 131 11.01 14.75 -6.44
N LEU A 132 10.94 13.97 -7.52
CA LEU A 132 11.19 14.46 -8.87
C LEU A 132 10.23 15.60 -9.24
N MET A 133 8.96 15.45 -8.91
CA MET A 133 7.95 16.48 -9.18
C MET A 133 8.24 17.78 -8.40
N LEU A 134 8.68 17.69 -7.15
CA LEU A 134 9.12 18.85 -6.37
C LEU A 134 10.38 19.50 -6.94
N LEU A 135 11.32 18.71 -7.46
CA LEU A 135 12.56 19.23 -8.07
C LEU A 135 12.28 19.94 -9.39
N PHE A 136 11.47 19.37 -10.28
CA PHE A 136 11.25 19.92 -11.61
C PHE A 136 10.11 20.95 -11.67
N MET A 137 9.07 20.79 -10.85
CA MET A 137 7.89 21.66 -10.85
C MET A 137 7.73 22.44 -9.53
N GLY A 138 8.76 22.44 -8.67
CA GLY A 138 8.69 23.05 -7.35
C GLY A 138 8.30 24.52 -7.38
N ASN A 139 8.85 25.30 -8.31
CA ASN A 139 8.52 26.73 -8.47
C ASN A 139 7.02 26.93 -8.77
N TRP A 140 6.43 26.11 -9.63
CA TRP A 140 5.01 26.17 -9.96
C TRP A 140 4.13 25.64 -8.82
N LEU A 141 4.47 24.49 -8.24
CA LEU A 141 3.75 23.89 -7.11
C LEU A 141 3.77 24.76 -5.85
N LEU A 142 4.89 25.48 -5.64
CA LEU A 142 5.12 26.30 -4.47
C LEU A 142 4.78 27.79 -4.70
N SER A 143 4.31 28.17 -5.90
CA SER A 143 3.84 29.54 -6.23
C SER A 143 2.46 29.86 -5.64
N GLY A 144 1.75 28.88 -5.11
CA GLY A 144 0.47 29.05 -4.43
C GLY A 144 0.56 29.89 -3.14
N SER A 145 -0.57 30.06 -2.45
CA SER A 145 -0.62 30.79 -1.18
C SER A 145 0.39 30.19 -0.18
N GLY A 146 1.06 31.04 0.60
CA GLY A 146 2.11 30.62 1.54
C GLY A 146 1.69 29.49 2.49
N LYS A 147 0.41 29.45 2.90
CA LYS A 147 -0.16 28.36 3.70
C LYS A 147 -0.18 27.01 2.96
N MET A 148 -0.56 27.03 1.69
CA MET A 148 -0.60 25.80 0.87
C MET A 148 0.80 25.19 0.68
N LYS A 149 1.80 26.03 0.45
CA LYS A 149 3.21 25.65 0.41
C LYS A 149 3.65 24.93 1.70
N GLN A 150 3.32 25.50 2.86
CA GLN A 150 3.68 24.92 4.15
C GLN A 150 3.03 23.54 4.34
N TYR A 151 1.73 23.40 4.08
CA TYR A 151 1.04 22.11 4.19
C TYR A 151 1.60 21.05 3.26
N LEU A 152 1.96 21.41 2.03
CA LEU A 152 2.54 20.51 1.06
C LEU A 152 3.92 20.02 1.51
N LEU A 153 4.78 20.91 1.98
CA LEU A 153 6.11 20.56 2.48
C LEU A 153 6.07 19.73 3.77
N ILE A 154 5.17 20.07 4.70
CA ILE A 154 4.97 19.31 5.94
C ILE A 154 4.46 17.90 5.60
N GLY A 155 3.45 17.80 4.72
CA GLY A 155 2.90 16.51 4.28
C GLY A 155 3.94 15.63 3.58
N TYR A 156 4.73 16.22 2.69
CA TYR A 156 5.83 15.53 2.03
C TYR A 156 6.90 15.07 3.02
N GLY A 157 7.33 15.95 3.93
CA GLY A 157 8.31 15.61 4.96
C GLY A 157 7.82 14.48 5.86
N PHE A 158 6.58 14.55 6.33
CA PHE A 158 5.98 13.49 7.13
C PHE A 158 5.93 12.16 6.35
N TYR A 159 5.49 12.18 5.09
CA TYR A 159 5.46 11.00 4.22
C TYR A 159 6.85 10.40 4.04
N ALA A 160 7.88 11.22 3.78
CA ALA A 160 9.25 10.78 3.64
C ALA A 160 9.76 10.10 4.92
N VAL A 161 9.54 10.71 6.09
CA VAL A 161 9.93 10.13 7.40
C VAL A 161 9.28 8.76 7.61
N VAL A 162 7.99 8.63 7.31
CA VAL A 162 7.27 7.34 7.43
C VAL A 162 7.87 6.29 6.50
N ILE A 163 8.15 6.62 5.23
CA ILE A 163 8.71 5.67 4.26
C ILE A 163 10.14 5.27 4.63
N PHE A 164 10.99 6.24 5.03
CA PHE A 164 12.35 5.91 5.48
C PHE A 164 12.34 5.11 6.78
N GLY A 165 11.40 5.39 7.69
CA GLY A 165 11.18 4.59 8.89
C GLY A 165 10.81 3.15 8.58
N LEU A 166 9.85 2.94 7.67
CA LEU A 166 9.44 1.61 7.21
C LEU A 166 10.59 0.87 6.49
N ALA A 167 11.31 1.56 5.59
CA ALA A 167 12.48 1.00 4.93
C ALA A 167 13.57 0.62 5.94
N GLY A 168 13.79 1.47 6.94
CA GLY A 168 14.72 1.19 8.03
C GLY A 168 14.36 -0.07 8.82
N ILE A 169 13.07 -0.30 9.12
CA ILE A 169 12.61 -1.53 9.78
C ILE A 169 12.92 -2.76 8.93
N VAL A 170 12.73 -2.66 7.62
CA VAL A 170 12.91 -3.78 6.69
C VAL A 170 14.40 -4.11 6.48
N PHE A 171 15.23 -3.09 6.31
CA PHE A 171 16.64 -3.26 5.89
C PHE A 171 17.67 -3.07 7.01
N SER A 172 17.31 -2.42 8.13
CA SER A 172 18.23 -2.14 9.24
C SER A 172 17.87 -2.95 10.48
N GLU A 173 18.77 -3.85 10.88
CA GLU A 173 18.62 -4.63 12.10
C GLU A 173 18.63 -3.75 13.36
N PHE A 174 19.37 -2.64 13.32
CA PHE A 174 19.44 -1.68 14.42
C PHE A 174 18.09 -0.99 14.65
N ILE A 175 17.46 -0.48 13.59
CA ILE A 175 16.16 0.19 13.67
C ILE A 175 15.07 -0.80 14.08
N TYR A 176 15.09 -2.02 13.52
CA TYR A 176 14.18 -3.09 13.91
C TYR A 176 14.25 -3.40 15.40
N LYS A 177 15.46 -3.61 15.94
CA LYS A 177 15.66 -3.88 17.37
C LYS A 177 15.18 -2.73 18.26
N ARG A 178 15.44 -1.47 17.86
CA ARG A 178 14.98 -0.28 18.61
C ARG A 178 13.46 -0.16 18.64
N ILE A 179 12.79 -0.41 17.53
CA ILE A 179 11.33 -0.36 17.47
C ILE A 179 10.71 -1.53 18.24
N CYS A 180 11.28 -2.74 18.14
CA CYS A 180 10.85 -3.86 18.97
C CYS A 180 10.99 -3.56 20.46
N PHE A 181 12.07 -2.88 20.86
CA PHE A 181 12.29 -2.44 22.25
C PHE A 181 11.23 -1.42 22.68
N LEU A 182 10.91 -0.42 21.84
CA LEU A 182 9.86 0.56 22.13
C LEU A 182 8.48 -0.10 22.30
N ILE A 183 8.17 -1.11 21.47
CA ILE A 183 6.94 -1.89 21.60
C ILE A 183 6.92 -2.71 22.89
N LEU A 184 8.07 -3.16 23.36
CA LEU A 184 8.20 -3.86 24.66
C LEU A 184 7.85 -2.97 25.84
N LEU A 185 8.16 -1.68 25.78
CA LEU A 185 7.83 -0.70 26.81
C LEU A 185 6.32 -0.41 26.93
N LEU A 186 5.51 -0.79 25.93
CA LEU A 186 4.06 -0.63 26.00
C LEU A 186 3.48 -1.57 27.08
N PRO A 187 2.49 -1.09 27.86
CA PRO A 187 1.90 -1.85 28.96
C PRO A 187 1.24 -3.15 28.49
N ASP A 188 1.47 -4.25 29.23
CA ASP A 188 0.95 -5.59 28.90
C ASP A 188 -0.50 -5.82 29.39
N LYS A 189 -1.31 -4.76 29.52
CA LYS A 189 -2.67 -4.84 30.07
C LYS A 189 -3.76 -4.86 28.97
N GLY A 190 -4.69 -5.81 29.08
CA GLY A 190 -5.94 -5.85 28.33
C GLY A 190 -5.82 -5.85 26.81
N LYS A 191 -6.51 -4.90 26.12
CA LYS A 191 -6.52 -4.76 24.65
C LYS A 191 -5.14 -4.48 24.04
N TRP A 192 -4.24 -3.83 24.78
CA TRP A 192 -2.88 -3.50 24.36
C TRP A 192 -2.02 -4.74 24.09
N ARG A 193 -2.21 -5.81 24.88
CA ARG A 193 -1.47 -7.08 24.72
C ARG A 193 -1.71 -7.73 23.33
N LYS A 194 -2.96 -7.73 22.86
CA LYS A 194 -3.27 -8.25 21.51
C LYS A 194 -2.66 -7.38 20.41
N GLY A 195 -2.77 -6.05 20.52
CA GLY A 195 -2.16 -5.11 19.59
C GLY A 195 -0.64 -5.23 19.53
N LYS A 196 0.02 -5.33 20.66
CA LYS A 196 1.47 -5.54 20.80
C LYS A 196 1.94 -6.82 20.09
N ASN A 197 1.21 -7.93 20.25
CA ASN A 197 1.56 -9.20 19.61
C ASN A 197 1.36 -9.14 18.09
N ILE A 198 0.28 -8.53 17.61
CA ILE A 198 0.03 -8.32 16.19
C ILE A 198 1.13 -7.45 15.58
N CYS A 199 1.45 -6.32 16.21
CA CYS A 199 2.48 -5.40 15.74
C CYS A 199 3.86 -6.07 15.65
N ARG A 200 4.25 -6.84 16.68
CA ARG A 200 5.49 -7.63 16.69
C ARG A 200 5.51 -8.68 15.58
N HIS A 201 4.41 -9.37 15.36
CA HIS A 201 4.30 -10.37 14.31
C HIS A 201 4.51 -9.74 12.92
N HIS A 202 3.84 -8.63 12.63
CA HIS A 202 4.00 -7.91 11.36
C HIS A 202 5.42 -7.36 11.18
N LEU A 203 6.02 -6.76 12.20
CA LEU A 203 7.39 -6.27 12.13
C LEU A 203 8.39 -7.40 11.86
N ARG A 204 8.20 -8.57 12.49
CA ARG A 204 9.05 -9.74 12.24
C ARG A 204 8.96 -10.20 10.79
N ILE A 205 7.75 -10.32 10.24
CA ILE A 205 7.53 -10.72 8.85
C ILE A 205 8.20 -9.72 7.89
N MET A 206 8.02 -8.42 8.12
CA MET A 206 8.64 -7.38 7.29
C MET A 206 10.17 -7.46 7.32
N HIS A 207 10.77 -7.61 8.49
CA HIS A 207 12.22 -7.72 8.65
C HIS A 207 12.76 -9.02 8.02
N GLN A 208 12.09 -10.15 8.19
CA GLN A 208 12.47 -11.42 7.56
C GLN A 208 12.43 -11.33 6.03
N SER A 209 11.40 -10.68 5.47
CA SER A 209 11.28 -10.45 4.03
C SER A 209 12.44 -9.59 3.50
N GLY A 210 12.81 -8.53 4.22
CA GLY A 210 13.95 -7.68 3.88
C GLY A 210 15.29 -8.43 3.92
N ASN A 211 15.50 -9.25 4.94
CA ASN A 211 16.71 -10.07 5.07
C ASN A 211 16.83 -11.13 3.96
N LYS A 212 15.72 -11.75 3.57
CA LYS A 212 15.68 -12.71 2.46
C LYS A 212 16.18 -12.05 1.15
N ILE A 213 15.67 -10.85 0.83
CA ILE A 213 16.12 -10.06 -0.34
C ILE A 213 17.60 -9.71 -0.25
N LYS A 214 18.07 -9.24 0.92
CA LYS A 214 19.45 -8.84 1.13
C LYS A 214 20.42 -10.01 0.97
N THR A 215 20.06 -11.19 1.48
CA THR A 215 20.86 -12.42 1.37
C THR A 215 20.95 -12.89 -0.08
N GLU A 216 19.85 -12.84 -0.83
CA GLU A 216 19.83 -13.23 -2.24
C GLU A 216 20.64 -12.27 -3.12
N LYS A 217 20.50 -10.95 -2.91
CA LYS A 217 21.32 -9.97 -3.64
C LYS A 217 22.81 -10.22 -3.39
N ARG A 218 23.20 -10.55 -2.16
CA ARG A 218 24.59 -10.90 -1.82
C ARG A 218 25.05 -12.19 -2.52
N ASN A 219 24.18 -13.18 -2.62
CA ASN A 219 24.50 -14.43 -3.32
C ASN A 219 24.59 -14.23 -4.84
N MET A 220 23.72 -13.39 -5.43
CA MET A 220 23.83 -13.02 -6.84
C MET A 220 25.14 -12.27 -7.15
N ILE A 221 25.53 -11.31 -6.31
CA ILE A 221 26.80 -10.60 -6.48
C ILE A 221 27.99 -11.57 -6.39
N LYS A 222 27.96 -12.52 -5.45
CA LYS A 222 28.99 -13.56 -5.37
C LYS A 222 29.03 -14.48 -6.59
N MET A 223 27.91 -14.79 -7.24
CA MET A 223 27.87 -15.59 -8.46
C MET A 223 28.38 -14.83 -9.69
N ILE A 224 28.34 -13.50 -9.70
CA ILE A 224 28.86 -12.67 -10.80
C ILE A 224 30.36 -12.41 -10.64
N THR A 225 30.90 -12.55 -9.41
CA THR A 225 32.33 -12.35 -9.10
C THR A 225 33.16 -13.61 -9.16
N PHE A 226 32.58 -14.76 -9.46
CA PHE A 226 33.24 -16.03 -9.81
C PHE A 226 33.02 -16.34 -11.29
#